data_15cb1cd6eeb4ce303d28da1dbcb6a989
#
_entry.id   15cb1cd6eeb4ce303d28da1dbcb6a989
#
_cell.length_a   1.000
_cell.length_b   1.000
_cell.length_c   1.000
_cell.angle_alpha   90.00
_cell.angle_beta   90.00
_cell.angle_gamma   90.00
#
_symmetry.space_group_name_H-M   'P 1'
#
loop_
_entity.id
_entity.type
_entity.pdbx_description
1 polymer ?
#
loop_
_entity_poly.entity_id
_entity_poly.type
_entity_poly.pdbx_seq_one_letter_code
_entity_poly.pdbx_strand_id
1 'polypeptide(L)'
;CDRNDSHGAHPCIDYTAGGLRDDFDFGSLVLIRTESLKEFFRSTPTPRFRYAGWYALRLFLSRKGIIFHLPEILYTEIETDHRASGEKQFDYVNPAARAVQLEMERACTEHLKQIDAYLAPQDWEDLPPDNEEDYPVEVSVIIPVRNRVRTIQDAVESALSQQADFDFNVIVVDNHSNDGTTEALAEMKQRADIGDRLVVIRPERTDLGIGGCWDVAIRSEHCGKYAVQLDSDDLYSAPDVLERIRNAFSGTAPAAMVIGSYRMVDFHL
;
A
#
# COMPACT_ATOMS: atom_id res chain seq x y z
N CYS A 1 7.00 -23.11 -31.18
CA CYS A 1 6.12 -22.44 -30.20
C CYS A 1 5.86 -23.42 -29.09
N ASP A 2 6.72 -23.40 -28.09
CA ASP A 2 6.51 -24.20 -26.88
C ASP A 2 5.42 -23.55 -26.05
N ARG A 3 4.20 -24.05 -26.17
CA ARG A 3 3.15 -23.76 -25.20
C ARG A 3 3.49 -24.58 -23.97
N ASN A 4 4.04 -23.91 -22.95
CA ASN A 4 4.02 -24.43 -21.61
C ASN A 4 2.55 -24.45 -21.15
N ASP A 5 1.91 -25.60 -21.29
CA ASP A 5 0.59 -25.88 -20.73
C ASP A 5 0.68 -25.96 -19.19
N SER A 6 0.99 -24.85 -18.54
CA SER A 6 0.82 -24.74 -17.10
C SER A 6 -0.65 -24.40 -16.84
N HIS A 7 -1.49 -25.42 -16.74
CA HIS A 7 -2.85 -25.27 -16.21
C HIS A 7 -2.76 -24.95 -14.72
N GLY A 8 -2.64 -23.68 -14.38
CA GLY A 8 -2.70 -23.19 -13.00
C GLY A 8 -4.14 -22.93 -12.58
N ALA A 9 -4.54 -23.39 -11.37
CA ALA A 9 -5.78 -22.92 -10.78
C ALA A 9 -5.62 -21.46 -10.36
N HIS A 10 -6.59 -20.60 -10.73
CA HIS A 10 -6.67 -19.21 -10.27
C HIS A 10 -7.92 -19.05 -9.39
N PRO A 11 -7.82 -19.28 -8.07
CA PRO A 11 -8.96 -19.13 -7.18
C PRO A 11 -9.29 -17.65 -6.98
N CYS A 12 -10.56 -17.29 -7.21
CA CYS A 12 -11.06 -16.00 -6.73
C CYS A 12 -11.22 -16.03 -5.21
N ILE A 13 -11.31 -14.87 -4.59
CA ILE A 13 -11.53 -14.72 -3.15
C ILE A 13 -12.96 -14.23 -2.86
N ASP A 14 -13.42 -14.44 -1.63
CA ASP A 14 -14.72 -13.96 -1.19
C ASP A 14 -14.79 -12.44 -1.20
N TYR A 15 -15.91 -11.90 -1.68
CA TYR A 15 -16.15 -10.46 -1.63
C TYR A 15 -16.49 -10.05 -0.20
N THR A 16 -15.69 -9.15 0.36
CA THR A 16 -15.95 -8.56 1.67
C THR A 16 -17.01 -7.46 1.55
N ALA A 17 -18.06 -7.54 2.34
CA ALA A 17 -19.08 -6.50 2.40
C ALA A 17 -18.45 -5.14 2.74
N GLY A 18 -18.77 -4.12 1.95
CA GLY A 18 -18.14 -2.79 2.06
C GLY A 18 -16.81 -2.63 1.31
N GLY A 19 -16.32 -3.67 0.63
CA GLY A 19 -15.13 -3.58 -0.19
C GLY A 19 -15.28 -2.58 -1.34
N LEU A 20 -14.34 -1.61 -1.41
CA LEU A 20 -14.38 -0.50 -2.38
C LEU A 20 -13.35 -0.64 -3.51
N ARG A 21 -12.48 -1.67 -3.48
CA ARG A 21 -11.46 -1.85 -4.52
C ARG A 21 -12.10 -1.94 -5.90
N ASP A 22 -11.68 -1.11 -6.83
CA ASP A 22 -12.16 -1.07 -8.21
C ASP A 22 -11.59 -2.20 -9.07
N ASP A 23 -10.44 -2.76 -8.67
CA ASP A 23 -9.73 -3.87 -9.30
C ASP A 23 -10.01 -5.24 -8.66
N PHE A 24 -11.07 -5.39 -7.84
CA PHE A 24 -11.43 -6.67 -7.25
C PHE A 24 -11.76 -7.69 -8.34
N ASP A 25 -11.09 -8.83 -8.30
CA ASP A 25 -11.25 -9.91 -9.28
C ASP A 25 -12.49 -10.77 -8.98
N PHE A 26 -13.49 -10.67 -9.84
CA PHE A 26 -14.68 -11.52 -9.82
C PHE A 26 -14.60 -12.72 -10.79
N GLY A 27 -13.47 -12.88 -11.47
CA GLY A 27 -13.36 -13.78 -12.61
C GLY A 27 -14.20 -13.34 -13.80
N SER A 28 -14.18 -14.12 -14.85
CA SER A 28 -14.90 -13.82 -16.09
C SER A 28 -16.34 -14.36 -16.12
N LEU A 29 -16.70 -15.26 -15.19
CA LEU A 29 -18.04 -15.85 -15.10
C LEU A 29 -18.83 -15.26 -13.94
N VAL A 30 -19.77 -14.38 -14.26
CA VAL A 30 -20.62 -13.70 -13.27
C VAL A 30 -22.08 -13.88 -13.61
N LEU A 31 -22.89 -14.28 -12.61
CA LEU A 31 -24.35 -14.39 -12.73
C LEU A 31 -25.04 -13.29 -11.94
N ILE A 32 -25.94 -12.55 -12.58
CA ILE A 32 -26.67 -11.44 -11.97
C ILE A 32 -28.18 -11.65 -12.15
N ARG A 33 -28.97 -11.40 -11.10
CA ARG A 33 -30.43 -11.40 -11.21
C ARG A 33 -30.90 -10.31 -12.17
N THR A 34 -31.65 -10.67 -13.20
CA THR A 34 -32.11 -9.75 -14.24
C THR A 34 -32.86 -8.55 -13.67
N GLU A 35 -33.69 -8.74 -12.63
CA GLU A 35 -34.42 -7.63 -12.02
C GLU A 35 -33.48 -6.63 -11.31
N SER A 36 -32.44 -7.10 -10.63
CA SER A 36 -31.42 -6.21 -10.04
C SER A 36 -30.69 -5.41 -11.09
N LEU A 37 -30.36 -6.04 -12.23
CA LEU A 37 -29.73 -5.36 -13.36
C LEU A 37 -30.65 -4.29 -13.96
N LYS A 38 -31.93 -4.60 -14.16
CA LYS A 38 -32.95 -3.64 -14.64
C LYS A 38 -33.11 -2.47 -13.67
N GLU A 39 -33.11 -2.75 -12.36
CA GLU A 39 -33.20 -1.72 -11.33
C GLU A 39 -31.98 -0.78 -11.38
N PHE A 40 -30.78 -1.32 -11.50
CA PHE A 40 -29.56 -0.52 -11.71
C PHE A 40 -29.71 0.43 -12.89
N PHE A 41 -30.14 -0.07 -14.03
CA PHE A 41 -30.31 0.76 -15.24
C PHE A 41 -31.41 1.81 -15.14
N ARG A 42 -32.43 1.60 -14.31
CA ARG A 42 -33.46 2.62 -14.04
C ARG A 42 -32.99 3.69 -13.05
N SER A 43 -32.19 3.30 -12.06
CA SER A 43 -31.76 4.18 -10.97
C SER A 43 -30.47 4.96 -11.27
N THR A 44 -29.71 4.54 -12.29
CA THR A 44 -28.43 5.19 -12.62
C THR A 44 -28.66 6.42 -13.50
N PRO A 45 -28.16 7.61 -13.11
CA PRO A 45 -28.32 8.84 -13.90
C PRO A 45 -27.72 8.72 -15.31
N THR A 46 -28.24 9.52 -16.22
CA THR A 46 -27.69 9.68 -17.58
C THR A 46 -26.95 11.02 -17.66
N PRO A 47 -25.73 11.14 -18.20
CA PRO A 47 -24.98 10.10 -18.90
C PRO A 47 -24.37 9.07 -17.94
N ARG A 48 -24.41 7.81 -18.35
CA ARG A 48 -23.82 6.69 -17.64
C ARG A 48 -22.30 6.73 -17.74
N PHE A 49 -21.65 5.94 -16.89
CA PHE A 49 -20.21 5.76 -16.94
C PHE A 49 -19.74 5.18 -18.28
N ARG A 50 -18.66 5.71 -18.81
CA ARG A 50 -17.97 5.15 -19.97
C ARG A 50 -17.02 4.02 -19.55
N TYR A 51 -16.37 4.17 -18.40
CA TYR A 51 -15.35 3.25 -17.89
C TYR A 51 -15.80 2.55 -16.59
N ALA A 52 -16.39 3.27 -15.66
CA ALA A 52 -16.74 2.76 -14.33
C ALA A 52 -18.09 2.00 -14.26
N GLY A 53 -18.68 1.61 -15.42
CA GLY A 53 -20.02 0.98 -15.44
C GLY A 53 -20.08 -0.33 -14.67
N TRP A 54 -19.08 -1.20 -14.82
CA TRP A 54 -18.97 -2.46 -14.08
C TRP A 54 -18.75 -2.21 -12.58
N TYR A 55 -17.87 -1.30 -12.22
CA TYR A 55 -17.61 -0.92 -10.84
C TYR A 55 -18.87 -0.37 -10.16
N ALA A 56 -19.57 0.56 -10.79
CA ALA A 56 -20.82 1.12 -10.27
C ALA A 56 -21.91 0.05 -10.10
N LEU A 57 -22.05 -0.88 -11.07
CA LEU A 57 -22.97 -2.00 -10.96
C LEU A 57 -22.66 -2.91 -9.76
N ARG A 58 -21.40 -3.26 -9.59
CA ARG A 58 -20.93 -4.08 -8.46
C ARG A 58 -21.24 -3.43 -7.12
N LEU A 59 -20.92 -2.14 -6.96
CA LEU A 59 -21.22 -1.36 -5.77
C LEU A 59 -22.75 -1.26 -5.52
N PHE A 60 -23.54 -1.15 -6.59
CA PHE A 60 -25.00 -1.20 -6.47
C PHE A 60 -25.50 -2.56 -5.97
N LEU A 61 -24.99 -3.65 -6.54
CA LEU A 61 -25.40 -5.01 -6.16
C LEU A 61 -25.00 -5.35 -4.73
N SER A 62 -23.86 -4.87 -4.25
CA SER A 62 -23.40 -5.08 -2.86
C SER A 62 -24.35 -4.47 -1.81
N ARG A 63 -25.13 -3.44 -2.18
CA ARG A 63 -26.17 -2.87 -1.31
C ARG A 63 -27.50 -3.63 -1.38
N LYS A 64 -27.70 -4.49 -2.38
CA LYS A 64 -28.96 -5.23 -2.59
C LYS A 64 -28.94 -6.63 -1.99
N GLY A 65 -27.77 -7.18 -1.78
CA GLY A 65 -27.62 -8.52 -1.25
C GLY A 65 -26.19 -9.00 -1.22
N ILE A 66 -26.04 -10.24 -0.83
CA ILE A 66 -24.71 -10.90 -0.77
C ILE A 66 -24.21 -11.15 -2.18
N ILE A 67 -22.96 -10.79 -2.44
CA ILE A 67 -22.19 -11.26 -3.58
C ILE A 67 -21.56 -12.59 -3.15
N PHE A 68 -22.03 -13.67 -3.73
CA PHE A 68 -21.65 -15.02 -3.34
C PHE A 68 -20.60 -15.58 -4.30
N HIS A 69 -19.50 -16.07 -3.75
CA HIS A 69 -18.43 -16.74 -4.48
C HIS A 69 -18.63 -18.28 -4.39
N LEU A 70 -18.54 -18.95 -5.53
CA LEU A 70 -18.46 -20.40 -5.59
C LEU A 70 -16.97 -20.81 -5.68
N PRO A 71 -16.39 -21.45 -4.66
CA PRO A 71 -14.99 -21.81 -4.63
C PRO A 71 -14.69 -23.07 -5.47
N GLU A 72 -15.22 -23.11 -6.67
CA GLU A 72 -15.09 -24.21 -7.62
C GLU A 72 -14.53 -23.70 -8.94
N ILE A 73 -13.71 -24.49 -9.62
CA ILE A 73 -13.21 -24.18 -10.96
C ILE A 73 -14.30 -24.50 -11.98
N LEU A 74 -15.04 -23.46 -12.40
CA LEU A 74 -16.21 -23.61 -13.25
C LEU A 74 -15.96 -23.34 -14.74
N TYR A 75 -14.82 -22.74 -15.09
CA TYR A 75 -14.48 -22.43 -16.49
C TYR A 75 -12.96 -22.37 -16.66
N THR A 76 -12.53 -22.37 -17.91
CA THR A 76 -11.13 -22.20 -18.31
C THR A 76 -10.98 -20.90 -19.08
N GLU A 77 -10.08 -20.04 -18.63
CA GLU A 77 -9.72 -18.80 -19.35
C GLU A 77 -8.43 -19.00 -20.13
N ILE A 78 -8.43 -18.56 -21.39
CA ILE A 78 -7.22 -18.52 -22.21
C ILE A 78 -6.70 -17.10 -22.13
N GLU A 79 -5.56 -16.89 -21.47
CA GLU A 79 -4.94 -15.59 -21.36
C GLU A 79 -4.45 -15.11 -22.72
N THR A 80 -5.14 -14.11 -23.28
CA THR A 80 -4.72 -13.39 -24.47
C THR A 80 -4.53 -11.93 -24.11
N ASP A 81 -3.27 -11.47 -24.04
CA ASP A 81 -2.99 -10.06 -23.79
C ASP A 81 -3.15 -9.23 -25.08
N HIS A 82 -4.21 -8.46 -25.15
CA HIS A 82 -4.50 -7.55 -26.26
C HIS A 82 -4.29 -6.06 -25.90
N ARG A 83 -3.62 -5.77 -24.76
CA ARG A 83 -3.38 -4.39 -24.35
C ARG A 83 -2.39 -3.71 -25.29
N ALA A 84 -2.75 -2.53 -25.78
CA ALA A 84 -1.93 -1.77 -26.73
C ALA A 84 -0.63 -1.24 -26.10
N SER A 85 -0.55 -1.10 -24.77
CA SER A 85 0.62 -0.58 -24.07
C SER A 85 1.71 -1.62 -23.80
N GLY A 86 1.34 -2.92 -23.71
CA GLY A 86 2.26 -3.99 -23.26
C GLY A 86 2.72 -3.88 -21.80
N GLU A 87 2.37 -2.80 -21.12
CA GLU A 87 2.69 -2.55 -19.70
C GLU A 87 1.61 -3.15 -18.81
N LYS A 88 1.95 -4.25 -18.14
CA LYS A 88 1.00 -5.02 -17.31
C LYS A 88 0.75 -4.41 -15.92
N GLN A 89 1.67 -3.57 -15.44
CA GLN A 89 1.69 -3.13 -14.06
C GLN A 89 1.59 -1.62 -13.98
N PHE A 90 0.72 -0.89 -13.54
CA PHE A 90 0.63 0.58 -13.40
C PHE A 90 -0.08 1.37 -14.50
N ASP A 91 -0.81 0.73 -15.41
CA ASP A 91 -1.66 1.46 -16.36
C ASP A 91 -2.66 2.40 -15.64
N TYR A 92 -3.04 2.09 -14.40
CA TYR A 92 -3.97 2.90 -13.61
C TYR A 92 -3.39 4.23 -13.11
N VAL A 93 -2.06 4.37 -12.99
CA VAL A 93 -1.39 5.63 -12.63
C VAL A 93 -0.96 6.44 -13.85
N ASN A 94 -1.16 5.92 -15.05
CA ASN A 94 -0.83 6.62 -16.27
C ASN A 94 -1.69 7.90 -16.40
N PRO A 95 -1.12 9.09 -16.64
CA PRO A 95 -1.89 10.31 -16.88
C PRO A 95 -2.94 10.18 -17.99
N ALA A 96 -2.72 9.29 -18.98
CA ALA A 96 -3.69 8.97 -20.00
C ALA A 96 -4.94 8.26 -19.44
N ALA A 97 -4.85 7.61 -18.29
CA ALA A 97 -5.96 6.95 -17.61
C ALA A 97 -6.75 7.88 -16.66
N ARG A 98 -6.43 9.19 -16.60
CA ARG A 98 -7.07 10.15 -15.67
C ARG A 98 -8.60 10.16 -15.77
N ALA A 99 -9.16 10.03 -16.98
CA ALA A 99 -10.60 9.98 -17.18
C ALA A 99 -11.24 8.73 -16.54
N VAL A 100 -10.53 7.59 -16.57
CA VAL A 100 -10.95 6.35 -15.90
C VAL A 100 -10.98 6.55 -14.40
N GLN A 101 -9.90 7.08 -13.81
CA GLN A 101 -9.81 7.35 -12.37
C GLN A 101 -10.94 8.24 -11.88
N LEU A 102 -11.21 9.36 -12.57
CA LEU A 102 -12.29 10.29 -12.22
C LEU A 102 -13.67 9.63 -12.24
N GLU A 103 -13.92 8.69 -13.17
CA GLU A 103 -15.17 7.95 -13.17
C GLU A 103 -15.25 6.94 -12.02
N MET A 104 -14.15 6.26 -11.68
CA MET A 104 -14.09 5.34 -10.53
C MET A 104 -14.32 6.11 -9.21
N GLU A 105 -13.63 7.25 -9.01
CA GLU A 105 -13.84 8.15 -7.86
C GLU A 105 -15.30 8.59 -7.73
N ARG A 106 -15.94 8.98 -8.85
CA ARG A 106 -17.35 9.37 -8.86
C ARG A 106 -18.26 8.22 -8.45
N ALA A 107 -18.05 7.01 -9.03
CA ALA A 107 -18.86 5.84 -8.70
C ALA A 107 -18.73 5.46 -7.22
N CYS A 108 -17.51 5.51 -6.68
CA CYS A 108 -17.25 5.26 -5.27
C CYS A 108 -17.92 6.31 -4.38
N THR A 109 -17.76 7.60 -4.70
CA THR A 109 -18.36 8.71 -3.95
C THR A 109 -19.89 8.61 -3.92
N GLU A 110 -20.53 8.29 -5.05
CA GLU A 110 -21.96 8.09 -5.12
C GLU A 110 -22.41 6.91 -4.24
N HIS A 111 -21.64 5.83 -4.24
CA HIS A 111 -21.91 4.67 -3.38
C HIS A 111 -21.79 5.03 -1.90
N LEU A 112 -20.70 5.69 -1.50
CA LEU A 112 -20.47 6.11 -0.11
C LEU A 112 -21.59 7.01 0.41
N LYS A 113 -22.09 7.94 -0.40
CA LYS A 113 -23.23 8.79 -0.07
C LYS A 113 -24.52 7.98 0.14
N GLN A 114 -24.70 6.90 -0.59
CA GLN A 114 -25.92 6.05 -0.48
C GLN A 114 -25.89 5.09 0.71
N ILE A 115 -24.74 4.85 1.30
CA ILE A 115 -24.59 4.03 2.52
C ILE A 115 -24.25 4.87 3.76
N ASP A 116 -24.38 6.20 3.67
CA ASP A 116 -24.08 7.15 4.75
C ASP A 116 -22.64 7.04 5.30
N ALA A 117 -21.69 6.67 4.43
CA ALA A 117 -20.27 6.51 4.75
C ALA A 117 -19.38 7.55 4.04
N TYR A 118 -19.96 8.58 3.43
CA TYR A 118 -19.20 9.63 2.76
C TYR A 118 -18.78 10.70 3.76
N LEU A 119 -17.47 10.85 3.95
CA LEU A 119 -16.86 11.95 4.66
C LEU A 119 -16.30 12.94 3.64
N ALA A 120 -16.88 14.14 3.57
CA ALA A 120 -16.38 15.19 2.67
C ALA A 120 -15.09 15.81 3.23
N PRO A 121 -14.14 16.23 2.38
CA PRO A 121 -12.88 16.83 2.86
C PRO A 121 -13.06 18.04 3.77
N GLN A 122 -14.12 18.81 3.59
CA GLN A 122 -14.44 19.96 4.46
C GLN A 122 -15.01 19.57 5.83
N ASP A 123 -15.39 18.31 6.02
CA ASP A 123 -15.97 17.82 7.28
C ASP A 123 -14.87 17.17 8.17
N TRP A 124 -13.62 17.24 7.75
CA TRP A 124 -12.51 16.76 8.56
C TRP A 124 -12.24 17.73 9.70
N GLU A 125 -12.08 17.19 10.88
CA GLU A 125 -11.58 17.94 12.01
C GLU A 125 -10.09 18.26 11.80
N ASP A 126 -9.69 19.45 12.24
CA ASP A 126 -8.27 19.75 12.30
C ASP A 126 -7.56 18.75 13.21
N LEU A 127 -6.38 18.32 12.78
CA LEU A 127 -5.55 17.51 13.65
C LEU A 127 -5.27 18.27 14.95
N PRO A 128 -5.30 17.60 16.11
CA PRO A 128 -4.89 18.24 17.34
C PRO A 128 -3.46 18.79 17.16
N PRO A 129 -3.13 19.91 17.78
CA PRO A 129 -1.75 20.40 17.76
C PRO A 129 -0.83 19.27 18.24
N ASP A 130 0.36 19.22 17.67
CA ASP A 130 1.39 18.26 18.09
C ASP A 130 1.51 18.30 19.62
N ASN A 131 1.37 17.14 20.25
CA ASN A 131 1.67 17.02 21.66
C ASN A 131 3.14 17.37 21.87
N GLU A 132 3.44 18.15 22.89
CA GLU A 132 4.81 18.37 23.37
C GLU A 132 5.31 17.12 24.12
N GLU A 133 5.25 15.96 23.45
CA GLU A 133 5.85 14.73 23.97
C GLU A 133 7.35 14.76 23.69
N ASP A 134 8.15 14.32 24.67
CA ASP A 134 9.60 14.16 24.50
C ASP A 134 9.88 12.92 23.66
N TYR A 135 10.05 13.12 22.35
CA TYR A 135 10.50 12.06 21.47
C TYR A 135 12.03 11.97 21.45
N PRO A 136 12.62 10.77 21.36
CA PRO A 136 14.07 10.60 21.36
C PRO A 136 14.75 11.23 20.12
N VAL A 137 14.03 11.29 19.01
CA VAL A 137 14.45 11.90 17.72
C VAL A 137 13.24 12.49 17.00
N GLU A 138 13.46 13.32 16.00
CA GLU A 138 12.35 13.87 15.22
C GLU A 138 11.78 12.83 14.24
N VAL A 139 12.61 12.04 13.57
CA VAL A 139 12.16 11.06 12.58
C VAL A 139 12.76 9.68 12.86
N SER A 140 11.93 8.64 12.79
CA SER A 140 12.39 7.25 12.73
C SER A 140 12.09 6.63 11.39
N VAL A 141 13.12 6.08 10.72
CA VAL A 141 12.94 5.23 9.55
C VAL A 141 12.72 3.80 10.03
N ILE A 142 11.57 3.23 9.71
CA ILE A 142 11.17 1.89 10.16
C ILE A 142 11.33 0.90 9.00
N ILE A 143 12.12 -0.16 9.22
CA ILE A 143 12.42 -1.20 8.24
C ILE A 143 12.02 -2.56 8.82
N PRO A 144 10.82 -3.07 8.53
CA PRO A 144 10.49 -4.47 8.81
C PRO A 144 11.30 -5.40 7.92
N VAL A 145 11.90 -6.44 8.47
CA VAL A 145 12.69 -7.38 7.69
C VAL A 145 12.46 -8.84 8.10
N ARG A 146 12.45 -9.72 7.11
CA ARG A 146 12.55 -11.16 7.30
C ARG A 146 13.23 -11.80 6.08
N ASN A 147 14.42 -12.38 6.31
CA ASN A 147 15.19 -13.08 5.27
C ASN A 147 15.50 -12.20 4.06
N ARG A 148 16.30 -11.16 4.29
CA ARG A 148 16.72 -10.19 3.27
C ARG A 148 18.22 -9.87 3.38
N VAL A 149 19.07 -10.89 3.62
CA VAL A 149 20.53 -10.71 3.77
C VAL A 149 21.17 -10.00 2.58
N ARG A 150 20.59 -10.11 1.37
CA ARG A 150 21.14 -9.51 0.15
C ARG A 150 20.87 -8.02 -0.01
N THR A 151 19.86 -7.48 0.66
CA THR A 151 19.38 -6.11 0.42
C THR A 151 19.34 -5.25 1.68
N ILE A 152 19.23 -5.86 2.85
CA ILE A 152 19.05 -5.13 4.11
C ILE A 152 20.18 -4.13 4.40
N GLN A 153 21.44 -4.46 4.06
CA GLN A 153 22.55 -3.55 4.28
C GLN A 153 22.41 -2.29 3.45
N ASP A 154 22.07 -2.43 2.17
CA ASP A 154 21.88 -1.30 1.26
C ASP A 154 20.72 -0.42 1.71
N ALA A 155 19.58 -1.01 2.12
CA ALA A 155 18.44 -0.29 2.64
C ALA A 155 18.79 0.54 3.89
N VAL A 156 19.46 -0.08 4.87
CA VAL A 156 19.89 0.60 6.11
C VAL A 156 20.94 1.68 5.83
N GLU A 157 21.92 1.43 4.96
CA GLU A 157 22.93 2.43 4.56
C GLU A 157 22.30 3.61 3.82
N SER A 158 21.34 3.34 2.94
CA SER A 158 20.57 4.38 2.24
C SER A 158 19.81 5.29 3.23
N ALA A 159 19.22 4.71 4.27
CA ALA A 159 18.55 5.47 5.31
C ALA A 159 19.53 6.26 6.20
N LEU A 160 20.62 5.63 6.66
CA LEU A 160 21.60 6.28 7.53
C LEU A 160 22.40 7.38 6.84
N SER A 161 22.54 7.32 5.51
CA SER A 161 23.23 8.32 4.69
C SER A 161 22.41 9.58 4.40
N GLN A 162 21.15 9.61 4.84
CA GLN A 162 20.30 10.79 4.64
C GLN A 162 20.88 12.02 5.35
N GLN A 163 20.82 13.16 4.67
CA GLN A 163 21.19 14.47 5.17
C GLN A 163 19.94 15.21 5.64
N ALA A 164 19.91 15.58 6.90
CA ALA A 164 18.78 16.28 7.50
C ALA A 164 19.32 17.27 8.56
N ASP A 165 18.56 18.34 8.80
CA ASP A 165 18.84 19.35 9.83
C ASP A 165 18.25 19.00 11.20
N PHE A 166 17.79 17.76 11.37
CA PHE A 166 17.18 17.20 12.57
C PHE A 166 17.75 15.82 12.92
N ASP A 167 17.59 15.40 14.17
CA ASP A 167 17.99 14.08 14.61
C ASP A 167 17.03 13.00 14.13
N PHE A 168 17.59 11.90 13.62
CA PHE A 168 16.83 10.74 13.19
C PHE A 168 17.57 9.43 13.48
N ASN A 169 16.80 8.34 13.56
CA ASN A 169 17.32 6.99 13.69
C ASN A 169 16.70 6.04 12.67
N VAL A 170 17.27 4.84 12.58
CA VAL A 170 16.74 3.74 11.76
C VAL A 170 16.39 2.60 12.70
N ILE A 171 15.12 2.20 12.73
CA ILE A 171 14.62 1.09 13.54
C ILE A 171 14.34 -0.10 12.62
N VAL A 172 15.17 -1.12 12.71
CA VAL A 172 14.97 -2.38 11.98
C VAL A 172 14.27 -3.38 12.88
N VAL A 173 13.14 -3.92 12.43
CA VAL A 173 12.45 -5.02 13.15
C VAL A 173 12.73 -6.32 12.43
N ASP A 174 13.67 -7.11 12.96
CA ASP A 174 14.02 -8.42 12.43
C ASP A 174 13.02 -9.49 12.89
N ASN A 175 12.08 -9.83 12.02
CA ASN A 175 11.05 -10.80 12.28
C ASN A 175 11.55 -12.24 12.14
N HIS A 176 12.52 -12.61 12.98
CA HIS A 176 13.10 -13.96 13.08
C HIS A 176 13.74 -14.46 11.77
N SER A 177 14.63 -13.65 11.19
CA SER A 177 15.42 -14.08 10.03
C SER A 177 16.35 -15.25 10.37
N ASN A 178 16.65 -16.07 9.36
CA ASN A 178 17.50 -17.26 9.46
C ASN A 178 18.41 -17.47 8.24
N ASP A 179 18.59 -16.43 7.43
CA ASP A 179 19.40 -16.44 6.19
C ASP A 179 20.74 -15.67 6.29
N GLY A 180 21.07 -15.16 7.49
CA GLY A 180 22.23 -14.29 7.73
C GLY A 180 21.88 -12.81 7.89
N THR A 181 20.59 -12.43 7.76
CA THR A 181 20.13 -11.03 7.95
C THR A 181 20.43 -10.53 9.37
N THR A 182 20.17 -11.34 10.40
CA THR A 182 20.42 -10.98 11.80
C THR A 182 21.89 -10.67 12.07
N GLU A 183 22.78 -11.50 11.54
CA GLU A 183 24.24 -11.37 11.64
C GLU A 183 24.72 -10.10 10.95
N ALA A 184 24.24 -9.85 9.73
CA ALA A 184 24.57 -8.64 8.96
C ALA A 184 24.16 -7.36 9.72
N LEU A 185 22.99 -7.33 10.32
CA LEU A 185 22.54 -6.19 11.15
C LEU A 185 23.40 -6.02 12.41
N ALA A 186 23.80 -7.12 13.05
CA ALA A 186 24.68 -7.09 14.21
C ALA A 186 26.09 -6.54 13.87
N GLU A 187 26.63 -6.89 12.70
CA GLU A 187 27.90 -6.34 12.20
C GLU A 187 27.77 -4.84 11.91
N MET A 188 26.69 -4.41 11.25
CA MET A 188 26.45 -2.99 10.99
C MET A 188 26.39 -2.17 12.27
N LYS A 189 25.71 -2.67 13.31
CA LYS A 189 25.56 -1.98 14.61
C LYS A 189 26.91 -1.78 15.32
N GLN A 190 27.92 -2.60 15.05
CA GLN A 190 29.26 -2.47 15.64
C GLN A 190 30.12 -1.40 14.95
N ARG A 191 29.69 -0.88 13.82
CA ARG A 191 30.43 0.17 13.08
C ARG A 191 30.37 1.50 13.85
N ALA A 192 31.51 2.11 14.04
CA ALA A 192 31.66 3.35 14.83
C ALA A 192 30.94 4.56 14.20
N ASP A 193 30.72 4.55 12.88
CA ASP A 193 30.03 5.60 12.13
C ASP A 193 28.49 5.47 12.20
N ILE A 194 27.97 4.35 12.65
CA ILE A 194 26.54 4.08 12.79
C ILE A 194 26.07 4.35 14.22
N GLY A 195 26.75 3.76 15.21
CA GLY A 195 26.48 3.97 16.64
C GLY A 195 25.03 3.68 17.01
N ASP A 196 24.45 4.55 17.84
CA ASP A 196 23.09 4.43 18.36
C ASP A 196 22.00 4.82 17.33
N ARG A 197 22.40 5.29 16.14
CA ARG A 197 21.46 5.62 15.08
C ARG A 197 20.77 4.41 14.46
N LEU A 198 21.33 3.21 14.61
CA LEU A 198 20.70 1.95 14.21
C LEU A 198 20.16 1.21 15.42
N VAL A 199 18.88 1.07 15.50
CA VAL A 199 18.15 0.27 16.50
C VAL A 199 17.68 -1.02 15.83
N VAL A 200 18.06 -2.17 16.37
CA VAL A 200 17.59 -3.47 15.89
C VAL A 200 16.71 -4.11 16.95
N ILE A 201 15.46 -4.35 16.61
CA ILE A 201 14.47 -4.98 17.49
C ILE A 201 14.16 -6.39 16.95
N ARG A 202 14.27 -7.39 17.81
CA ARG A 202 13.78 -8.73 17.53
C ARG A 202 12.56 -8.97 18.41
N PRO A 203 11.34 -9.04 17.84
CA PRO A 203 10.12 -9.19 18.62
C PRO A 203 10.09 -10.54 19.35
N GLU A 204 9.41 -10.60 20.50
CA GLU A 204 9.21 -11.88 21.21
C GLU A 204 8.30 -12.83 20.45
N ARG A 205 7.28 -12.28 19.79
CA ARG A 205 6.33 -13.03 18.95
C ARG A 205 6.97 -13.43 17.62
N THR A 206 6.70 -14.67 17.18
CA THR A 206 7.22 -15.22 15.93
C THR A 206 6.20 -15.23 14.79
N ASP A 207 4.96 -14.84 15.09
CA ASP A 207 3.82 -14.84 14.16
C ASP A 207 3.43 -13.43 13.66
N LEU A 208 4.32 -12.46 13.82
CA LEU A 208 4.08 -11.12 13.32
C LEU A 208 4.15 -11.07 11.79
N GLY A 209 3.14 -10.45 11.17
CA GLY A 209 3.24 -9.96 9.81
C GLY A 209 3.95 -8.59 9.76
N ILE A 210 4.03 -8.00 8.57
CA ILE A 210 4.65 -6.69 8.37
C ILE A 210 4.01 -5.61 9.25
N GLY A 211 2.67 -5.60 9.38
CA GLY A 211 1.94 -4.66 10.24
C GLY A 211 2.27 -4.82 11.72
N GLY A 212 2.48 -6.06 12.20
CA GLY A 212 2.91 -6.30 13.58
C GLY A 212 4.33 -5.81 13.85
N CYS A 213 5.23 -5.91 12.87
CA CYS A 213 6.58 -5.35 12.97
C CYS A 213 6.53 -3.81 13.04
N TRP A 214 5.65 -3.19 12.28
CA TRP A 214 5.38 -1.76 12.36
C TRP A 214 4.89 -1.35 13.75
N ASP A 215 3.90 -2.05 14.30
CA ASP A 215 3.36 -1.77 15.64
C ASP A 215 4.45 -1.86 16.71
N VAL A 216 5.32 -2.87 16.64
CA VAL A 216 6.46 -3.02 17.55
C VAL A 216 7.41 -1.84 17.46
N ALA A 217 7.74 -1.38 16.26
CA ALA A 217 8.66 -0.25 16.08
C ALA A 217 8.06 1.07 16.59
N ILE A 218 6.81 1.36 16.22
CA ILE A 218 6.11 2.60 16.61
C ILE A 218 5.91 2.69 18.12
N ARG A 219 5.66 1.56 18.79
CA ARG A 219 5.48 1.53 20.25
C ARG A 219 6.79 1.46 21.03
N SER A 220 7.92 1.36 20.36
CA SER A 220 9.21 1.34 21.04
C SER A 220 9.58 2.71 21.60
N GLU A 221 10.34 2.72 22.69
CA GLU A 221 10.90 3.95 23.29
C GLU A 221 11.89 4.68 22.35
N HIS A 222 12.28 4.05 21.25
CA HIS A 222 13.20 4.60 20.26
C HIS A 222 12.49 5.34 19.13
N CYS A 223 11.15 5.22 19.03
CA CYS A 223 10.40 5.82 17.92
C CYS A 223 10.35 7.34 18.06
N GLY A 224 10.67 8.04 16.97
CA GLY A 224 10.60 9.49 16.88
C GLY A 224 9.18 10.02 16.72
N LYS A 225 9.08 11.36 16.67
CA LYS A 225 7.84 12.08 16.42
C LYS A 225 7.15 11.68 15.11
N TYR A 226 7.93 11.44 14.07
CA TYR A 226 7.47 10.99 12.76
C TYR A 226 8.05 9.62 12.43
N ALA A 227 7.22 8.71 11.93
CA ALA A 227 7.61 7.38 11.50
C ALA A 227 7.55 7.30 9.97
N VAL A 228 8.66 6.93 9.33
CA VAL A 228 8.77 6.81 7.87
C VAL A 228 9.03 5.37 7.50
N GLN A 229 8.22 4.85 6.58
CA GLN A 229 8.40 3.49 6.05
C GLN A 229 9.53 3.43 5.02
N LEU A 230 10.35 2.38 5.12
CA LEU A 230 11.23 1.93 4.07
C LEU A 230 11.20 0.40 4.04
N ASP A 231 10.96 -0.19 2.89
CA ASP A 231 11.03 -1.65 2.77
C ASP A 231 12.49 -2.12 2.75
N SER A 232 12.73 -3.35 3.18
CA SER A 232 14.08 -3.90 3.37
C SER A 232 14.85 -4.18 2.06
N ASP A 233 14.24 -3.89 0.93
CA ASP A 233 14.77 -4.00 -0.43
C ASP A 233 14.60 -2.70 -1.24
N ASP A 234 14.23 -1.60 -0.56
CA ASP A 234 14.09 -0.28 -1.15
C ASP A 234 15.23 0.68 -0.74
N LEU A 235 15.46 1.69 -1.56
CA LEU A 235 16.48 2.73 -1.35
C LEU A 235 15.89 4.13 -1.51
N TYR A 236 16.33 5.07 -0.70
CA TYR A 236 16.03 6.48 -0.94
C TYR A 236 16.68 6.97 -2.23
N SER A 237 15.95 7.72 -3.04
CA SER A 237 16.40 8.17 -4.36
C SER A 237 17.37 9.36 -4.34
N ALA A 238 17.54 10.02 -3.19
CA ALA A 238 18.40 11.17 -2.99
C ALA A 238 18.78 11.33 -1.51
N PRO A 239 19.86 12.07 -1.20
CA PRO A 239 20.32 12.22 0.19
C PRO A 239 19.43 13.13 1.04
N ASP A 240 18.50 13.88 0.46
CA ASP A 240 17.62 14.86 1.12
C ASP A 240 16.15 14.39 1.27
N VAL A 241 15.87 13.11 1.05
CA VAL A 241 14.48 12.61 1.02
C VAL A 241 13.80 12.76 2.38
N LEU A 242 14.48 12.44 3.49
CA LEU A 242 13.89 12.59 4.83
C LEU A 242 13.57 14.05 5.16
N GLU A 243 14.46 14.97 4.82
CA GLU A 243 14.22 16.39 5.01
C GLU A 243 13.00 16.88 4.21
N ARG A 244 12.88 16.43 2.97
CA ARG A 244 11.72 16.77 2.11
C ARG A 244 10.41 16.20 2.65
N ILE A 245 10.41 14.95 3.14
CA ILE A 245 9.22 14.33 3.75
C ILE A 245 8.81 15.12 5.01
N ARG A 246 9.77 15.40 5.91
CA ARG A 246 9.50 16.14 7.14
C ARG A 246 8.97 17.55 6.86
N ASN A 247 9.56 18.25 5.90
CA ASN A 247 9.13 19.59 5.54
C ASN A 247 7.71 19.63 4.95
N ALA A 248 7.24 18.53 4.36
CA ALA A 248 5.87 18.42 3.88
C ALA A 248 4.83 18.44 5.02
N PHE A 249 5.18 18.01 6.24
CA PHE A 249 4.32 18.17 7.42
C PHE A 249 4.24 19.60 7.93
N SER A 250 5.24 20.44 7.64
CA SER A 250 5.30 21.84 8.08
C SER A 250 4.58 22.81 7.12
N GLY A 251 3.85 22.28 6.13
CA GLY A 251 3.13 23.07 5.14
C GLY A 251 1.91 23.82 5.71
N THR A 252 1.24 24.59 4.84
CA THR A 252 0.08 25.43 5.21
C THR A 252 -1.18 24.65 5.59
N ALA A 253 -1.23 23.35 5.29
CA ALA A 253 -2.29 22.45 5.72
C ALA A 253 -1.67 21.31 6.55
N PRO A 254 -2.18 21.01 7.75
CA PRO A 254 -1.67 19.93 8.57
C PRO A 254 -1.86 18.60 7.83
N ALA A 255 -0.77 17.93 7.52
CA ALA A 255 -0.79 16.61 6.88
C ALA A 255 -0.75 15.52 7.94
N ALA A 256 -1.69 14.58 7.92
CA ALA A 256 -1.66 13.39 8.75
C ALA A 256 -0.69 12.32 8.19
N MET A 257 -0.50 12.32 6.88
CA MET A 257 0.38 11.38 6.17
C MET A 257 0.94 12.04 4.92
N VAL A 258 2.19 11.73 4.61
CA VAL A 258 2.86 12.14 3.37
C VAL A 258 3.22 10.88 2.58
N ILE A 259 2.90 10.87 1.29
CA ILE A 259 3.26 9.78 0.38
C ILE A 259 4.13 10.32 -0.76
N GLY A 260 5.13 9.53 -1.16
CA GLY A 260 6.01 9.82 -2.29
C GLY A 260 5.70 8.96 -3.52
N SER A 261 6.22 9.40 -4.67
CA SER A 261 6.31 8.56 -5.86
C SER A 261 7.64 7.80 -5.85
N TYR A 262 7.68 6.65 -6.51
CA TYR A 262 8.85 5.80 -6.57
C TYR A 262 9.26 5.49 -8.01
N ARG A 263 10.49 5.00 -8.16
CA ARG A 263 11.03 4.48 -9.42
C ARG A 263 11.31 3.00 -9.25
N MET A 264 10.83 2.18 -10.15
CA MET A 264 11.20 0.77 -10.17
C MET A 264 12.55 0.60 -10.87
N VAL A 265 13.42 -0.18 -10.25
CA VAL A 265 14.72 -0.58 -10.79
C VAL A 265 14.90 -2.09 -10.57
N ASP A 266 15.79 -2.70 -11.32
CA ASP A 266 16.26 -4.06 -11.05
C ASP A 266 17.50 -4.03 -10.14
N PHE A 267 18.04 -5.21 -9.80
CA PHE A 267 19.25 -5.34 -8.95
C PHE A 267 20.55 -4.87 -9.62
N HIS A 268 20.49 -4.26 -10.79
CA HIS A 268 21.59 -3.69 -11.54
C HIS A 268 21.48 -2.16 -11.56
N LEU A 269 21.46 -1.54 -10.37
CA LEU A 269 21.49 -0.08 -10.17
C LEU A 269 22.64 0.60 -10.91
#